data_d489c213c2b2253303ac7d0e55a03013
#
_entry.id   d489c213c2b2253303ac7d0e55a03013
#
_cell.length_a   1.000
_cell.length_b   1.000
_cell.length_c   1.000
_cell.angle_alpha   90.00
_cell.angle_beta   90.00
_cell.angle_gamma   90.00
#
_symmetry.space_group_name_H-M   'P 1'
#
loop_
_entity.id
_entity.type
_entity.pdbx_description
1 polymer ?
#
loop_
_entity_poly.entity_id
_entity_poly.type
_entity_poly.pdbx_seq_one_letter_code
_entity_poly.pdbx_strand_id
1 'polypeptide(L)'
;MEIPDWPYGSLVLVLFAEAAAAFEELTLSGGLDQLKMQVPDAWPNSFRQARFLSAVDFVQADRLRRKVAQEMARVFAQVDLLLVPSFSDMLTIGNFTGHPSLTLRAGFVEVSEARSDWAPDPNNPLPKLPKPVRVPHGVTLVGRLFDEGTVGRAGMALERIFNVAHERPPGFV
;
A
#
# COMPACT_ATOMS: atom_id res chain seq x y z
N MET A 1 -10.84 6.12 -18.76
CA MET A 1 -10.69 7.12 -17.68
C MET A 1 -9.25 7.01 -17.19
N GLU A 2 -8.51 8.09 -17.26
CA GLU A 2 -7.11 8.12 -16.88
C GLU A 2 -6.96 9.11 -15.72
N ILE A 3 -6.18 8.72 -14.72
CA ILE A 3 -5.70 9.65 -13.68
C ILE A 3 -4.38 10.27 -14.19
N PRO A 4 -4.08 11.53 -13.84
CA PRO A 4 -2.84 12.17 -14.26
C PRO A 4 -1.61 11.38 -13.84
N ASP A 5 -0.56 11.41 -14.67
CA ASP A 5 0.75 10.83 -14.31
C ASP A 5 1.49 11.79 -13.36
N TRP A 6 1.21 11.65 -12.07
CA TRP A 6 1.83 12.42 -11.00
C TRP A 6 2.75 11.54 -10.15
N PRO A 7 3.70 12.12 -9.44
CA PRO A 7 4.63 11.36 -8.59
C PRO A 7 3.95 10.89 -7.30
N TYR A 8 2.99 9.97 -7.40
CA TYR A 8 2.20 9.49 -6.25
C TYR A 8 3.06 8.94 -5.12
N GLY A 9 4.21 8.35 -5.44
CA GLY A 9 5.18 7.90 -4.43
C GLY A 9 5.67 9.02 -3.51
N SER A 10 5.64 10.29 -3.94
CA SER A 10 6.01 11.42 -3.09
C SER A 10 5.03 11.69 -1.95
N LEU A 11 3.81 11.13 -2.00
CA LEU A 11 2.86 11.20 -0.90
C LEU A 11 3.38 10.47 0.35
N VAL A 12 4.23 9.47 0.16
CA VAL A 12 4.84 8.69 1.25
C VAL A 12 5.72 9.56 2.16
N LEU A 13 6.20 10.73 1.70
CA LEU A 13 6.90 11.71 2.55
C LEU A 13 6.06 12.15 3.74
N VAL A 14 4.75 12.28 3.58
CA VAL A 14 3.83 12.61 4.69
C VAL A 14 3.86 11.50 5.73
N LEU A 15 3.74 10.24 5.31
CA LEU A 15 3.81 9.08 6.19
C LEU A 15 5.16 9.02 6.93
N PHE A 16 6.26 9.25 6.24
CA PHE A 16 7.58 9.19 6.88
C PHE A 16 7.77 10.28 7.93
N ALA A 17 7.29 11.49 7.68
CA ALA A 17 7.32 12.58 8.66
C ALA A 17 6.48 12.24 9.90
N GLU A 18 5.24 11.80 9.70
CA GLU A 18 4.33 11.42 10.78
C GLU A 18 4.86 10.22 11.58
N ALA A 19 5.38 9.20 10.89
CA ALA A 19 5.98 8.04 11.54
C ALA A 19 7.24 8.41 12.34
N ALA A 20 8.13 9.25 11.80
CA ALA A 20 9.30 9.72 12.52
C ALA A 20 8.93 10.54 13.77
N ALA A 21 7.85 11.31 13.73
CA ALA A 21 7.32 12.02 14.89
C ALA A 21 6.70 11.05 15.92
N ALA A 22 5.91 10.06 15.47
CA ALA A 22 5.28 9.08 16.33
C ALA A 22 6.31 8.17 17.05
N PHE A 23 7.43 7.86 16.40
CA PHE A 23 8.52 7.02 16.95
C PHE A 23 9.75 7.83 17.35
N GLU A 24 9.57 9.10 17.72
CA GLU A 24 10.66 10.01 18.10
C GLU A 24 11.43 9.49 19.32
N GLU A 25 10.75 9.11 20.39
CA GLU A 25 11.37 8.58 21.61
C GLU A 25 12.21 7.33 21.32
N LEU A 26 11.67 6.39 20.54
CA LEU A 26 12.40 5.18 20.13
C LEU A 26 13.67 5.54 19.33
N THR A 27 13.58 6.56 18.49
CA THR A 27 14.71 7.04 17.68
C THR A 27 15.79 7.68 18.55
N LEU A 28 15.41 8.60 19.44
CA LEU A 28 16.36 9.39 20.25
C LEU A 28 17.00 8.59 21.39
N SER A 29 16.30 7.57 21.91
CA SER A 29 16.84 6.67 22.95
C SER A 29 17.82 5.62 22.39
N GLY A 30 18.02 5.53 21.08
CA GLY A 30 18.80 4.47 20.45
C GLY A 30 18.07 3.11 20.35
N GLY A 31 16.79 3.06 20.71
CA GLY A 31 15.99 1.82 20.67
C GLY A 31 15.84 1.24 19.25
N LEU A 32 16.01 2.03 18.20
CA LEU A 32 15.98 1.55 16.81
C LEU A 32 17.06 0.50 16.54
N ASP A 33 18.20 0.53 17.24
CA ASP A 33 19.31 -0.41 17.03
C ASP A 33 18.97 -1.83 17.54
N GLN A 34 17.92 -1.97 18.36
CA GLN A 34 17.42 -3.25 18.86
C GLN A 34 16.49 -3.96 17.85
N LEU A 35 16.04 -3.28 16.81
CA LEU A 35 15.17 -3.86 15.78
C LEU A 35 15.98 -4.76 14.86
N LYS A 36 15.41 -5.92 14.52
CA LYS A 36 16.13 -6.94 13.72
C LYS A 36 16.46 -6.49 12.30
N MET A 37 15.53 -5.79 11.65
CA MET A 37 15.68 -5.39 10.27
C MET A 37 16.35 -4.03 10.19
N GLN A 38 17.58 -3.99 9.64
CA GLN A 38 18.41 -2.78 9.55
C GLN A 38 18.86 -2.46 8.11
N VAL A 39 18.22 -3.07 7.10
CA VAL A 39 18.51 -2.77 5.70
C VAL A 39 18.16 -1.31 5.36
N PRO A 40 18.76 -0.72 4.31
CA PRO A 40 18.63 0.73 4.03
C PRO A 40 17.20 1.26 3.98
N ASP A 41 16.28 0.46 3.47
CA ASP A 41 14.86 0.77 3.28
C ASP A 41 13.94 0.27 4.39
N ALA A 42 14.50 -0.30 5.48
CA ALA A 42 13.72 -0.71 6.64
C ALA A 42 13.29 0.49 7.51
N TRP A 43 12.22 0.32 8.25
CA TRP A 43 11.62 1.34 9.12
C TRP A 43 12.61 2.07 10.03
N PRO A 44 13.58 1.40 10.72
CA PRO A 44 14.55 2.12 11.52
C PRO A 44 15.31 3.20 10.74
N ASN A 45 15.71 2.88 9.52
CA ASN A 45 16.40 3.84 8.66
C ASN A 45 15.46 4.90 8.08
N SER A 46 14.22 4.53 7.76
CA SER A 46 13.20 5.48 7.34
C SER A 46 12.93 6.53 8.43
N PHE A 47 12.84 6.13 9.71
CA PHE A 47 12.67 7.07 10.83
C PHE A 47 13.88 8.02 10.97
N ARG A 48 15.10 7.49 10.81
CA ARG A 48 16.33 8.32 10.85
C ARG A 48 16.37 9.32 9.70
N GLN A 49 16.08 8.88 8.48
CA GLN A 49 16.12 9.70 7.26
C GLN A 49 15.04 10.77 7.27
N ALA A 50 13.83 10.45 7.73
CA ALA A 50 12.71 11.38 7.76
C ALA A 50 12.98 12.61 8.64
N ARG A 51 13.91 12.56 9.58
CA ARG A 51 14.33 13.71 10.37
C ARG A 51 15.06 14.79 9.58
N PHE A 52 15.52 14.47 8.37
CA PHE A 52 16.15 15.41 7.45
C PHE A 52 15.17 15.95 6.40
N LEU A 53 13.90 15.53 6.43
CA LEU A 53 12.88 16.07 5.55
C LEU A 53 12.66 17.55 5.85
N SER A 54 12.72 18.39 4.82
CA SER A 54 12.45 19.81 4.99
C SER A 54 10.94 20.07 5.18
N ALA A 55 10.61 21.13 5.94
CA ALA A 55 9.23 21.58 6.06
C ALA A 55 8.62 21.96 4.70
N VAL A 56 9.45 22.44 3.76
CA VAL A 56 9.00 22.78 2.40
C VAL A 56 8.57 21.53 1.66
N ASP A 57 9.35 20.46 1.71
CA ASP A 57 9.02 19.20 1.03
C ASP A 57 7.75 18.56 1.62
N PHE A 58 7.59 18.60 2.94
CA PHE A 58 6.37 18.15 3.61
C PHE A 58 5.13 18.92 3.12
N VAL A 59 5.22 20.26 3.07
CA VAL A 59 4.12 21.11 2.58
C VAL A 59 3.84 20.83 1.11
N GLN A 60 4.85 20.57 0.28
CA GLN A 60 4.64 20.24 -1.14
C GLN A 60 3.98 18.88 -1.31
N ALA A 61 4.36 17.87 -0.50
CA ALA A 61 3.70 16.57 -0.50
C ALA A 61 2.22 16.70 -0.09
N ASP A 62 1.90 17.53 0.91
CA ASP A 62 0.51 17.78 1.31
C ASP A 62 -0.30 18.54 0.24
N ARG A 63 0.32 19.45 -0.48
CA ARG A 63 -0.30 20.11 -1.66
C ARG A 63 -0.59 19.11 -2.78
N LEU A 64 0.33 18.18 -3.04
CA LEU A 64 0.11 17.08 -3.99
C LEU A 64 -1.07 16.23 -3.53
N ARG A 65 -1.13 15.84 -2.25
CA ARG A 65 -2.24 15.09 -1.67
C ARG A 65 -3.59 15.75 -1.96
N ARG A 66 -3.69 17.07 -1.77
CA ARG A 66 -4.91 17.82 -2.09
C ARG A 66 -5.28 17.76 -3.57
N LYS A 67 -4.31 17.88 -4.48
CA LYS A 67 -4.56 17.75 -5.93
C LYS A 67 -5.07 16.36 -6.29
N VAL A 68 -4.45 15.33 -5.72
CA VAL A 68 -4.86 13.94 -5.92
C VAL A 68 -6.29 13.71 -5.41
N ALA A 69 -6.63 14.23 -4.23
CA ALA A 69 -8.00 14.15 -3.70
C ALA A 69 -9.03 14.82 -4.61
N GLN A 70 -8.69 15.97 -5.20
CA GLN A 70 -9.56 16.66 -6.16
C GLN A 70 -9.76 15.84 -7.45
N GLU A 71 -8.71 15.18 -7.93
CA GLU A 71 -8.82 14.32 -9.10
C GLU A 71 -9.64 13.06 -8.82
N MET A 72 -9.45 12.44 -7.66
CA MET A 72 -10.29 11.32 -7.23
C MET A 72 -11.77 11.70 -7.13
N ALA A 73 -12.08 12.92 -6.69
CA ALA A 73 -13.46 13.41 -6.70
C ALA A 73 -14.05 13.48 -8.13
N ARG A 74 -13.24 13.85 -9.14
CA ARG A 74 -13.67 13.83 -10.55
C ARG A 74 -13.88 12.42 -11.07
N VAL A 75 -13.00 11.49 -10.70
CA VAL A 75 -13.14 10.07 -11.03
C VAL A 75 -14.46 9.53 -10.47
N PHE A 76 -14.69 9.73 -9.18
CA PHE A 76 -15.91 9.24 -8.51
C PHE A 76 -17.19 10.01 -8.83
N ALA A 77 -17.11 11.12 -9.58
CA ALA A 77 -18.28 11.71 -10.21
C ALA A 77 -18.82 10.89 -11.39
N GLN A 78 -18.01 9.96 -11.93
CA GLN A 78 -18.35 9.16 -13.11
C GLN A 78 -18.64 7.69 -12.78
N VAL A 79 -18.15 7.18 -11.65
CA VAL A 79 -18.28 5.78 -11.24
C VAL A 79 -18.55 5.69 -9.73
N ASP A 80 -19.16 4.59 -9.31
CA ASP A 80 -19.42 4.33 -7.90
C ASP A 80 -18.24 3.61 -7.22
N LEU A 81 -17.53 2.77 -7.97
CA LEU A 81 -16.42 1.95 -7.50
C LEU A 81 -15.32 1.86 -8.56
N LEU A 82 -14.09 1.69 -8.10
CA LEU A 82 -12.98 1.26 -8.92
C LEU A 82 -12.59 -0.16 -8.53
N LEU A 83 -12.35 -1.01 -9.51
CA LEU A 83 -11.73 -2.31 -9.33
C LEU A 83 -10.29 -2.24 -9.86
N VAL A 84 -9.34 -2.45 -8.99
CA VAL A 84 -7.91 -2.27 -9.30
C VAL A 84 -7.07 -3.45 -8.82
N PRO A 85 -5.88 -3.68 -9.39
CA PRO A 85 -4.93 -4.60 -8.81
C PRO A 85 -4.60 -4.20 -7.37
N SER A 86 -4.42 -5.20 -6.47
CA SER A 86 -4.11 -4.93 -5.05
C SER A 86 -2.78 -4.20 -4.86
N PHE A 87 -1.85 -4.34 -5.82
CA PHE A 87 -0.58 -3.62 -5.86
C PHE A 87 -0.59 -2.64 -7.04
N SER A 88 -0.85 -1.38 -6.76
CA SER A 88 -0.86 -0.28 -7.74
C SER A 88 -0.76 1.05 -7.01
N ASP A 89 -0.57 2.13 -7.75
CA ASP A 89 -0.60 3.50 -7.20
C ASP A 89 -1.90 3.81 -6.44
N MET A 90 -3.00 3.11 -6.76
CA MET A 90 -4.28 3.26 -6.06
C MET A 90 -4.20 2.89 -4.58
N LEU A 91 -3.26 2.04 -4.15
CA LEU A 91 -3.02 1.78 -2.73
C LEU A 91 -2.52 3.07 -2.05
N THR A 92 -1.50 3.70 -2.62
CA THR A 92 -0.96 4.98 -2.10
C THR A 92 -2.03 6.08 -2.18
N ILE A 93 -2.66 6.24 -3.33
CA ILE A 93 -3.72 7.25 -3.53
C ILE A 93 -4.82 7.08 -2.48
N GLY A 94 -5.38 5.88 -2.32
CA GLY A 94 -6.47 5.61 -1.38
C GLY A 94 -6.08 5.91 0.07
N ASN A 95 -4.89 5.48 0.50
CA ASN A 95 -4.38 5.72 1.84
C ASN A 95 -4.24 7.22 2.16
N PHE A 96 -3.74 8.01 1.22
CA PHE A 96 -3.50 9.45 1.44
C PHE A 96 -4.72 10.34 1.16
N THR A 97 -5.73 9.86 0.46
CA THR A 97 -6.97 10.59 0.20
C THR A 97 -8.14 10.17 1.09
N GLY A 98 -7.99 9.05 1.82
CA GLY A 98 -9.00 8.54 2.74
C GLY A 98 -10.14 7.76 2.09
N HIS A 99 -9.99 7.32 0.84
CA HIS A 99 -11.01 6.52 0.17
C HIS A 99 -11.10 5.12 0.79
N PRO A 100 -12.31 4.64 1.11
CA PRO A 100 -12.50 3.29 1.61
C PRO A 100 -12.08 2.27 0.56
N SER A 101 -11.36 1.24 1.00
CA SER A 101 -10.92 0.17 0.12
C SER A 101 -11.12 -1.20 0.75
N LEU A 102 -11.38 -2.20 -0.09
CA LEU A 102 -11.58 -3.59 0.31
C LEU A 102 -10.79 -4.49 -0.64
N THR A 103 -9.80 -5.18 -0.11
CA THR A 103 -9.03 -6.17 -0.87
C THR A 103 -9.62 -7.56 -0.67
N LEU A 104 -9.89 -8.23 -1.77
CA LEU A 104 -10.45 -9.58 -1.82
C LEU A 104 -9.48 -10.53 -2.49
N ARG A 105 -9.43 -11.76 -2.00
CA ARG A 105 -8.75 -12.84 -2.70
C ARG A 105 -9.58 -13.23 -3.93
N ALA A 106 -9.01 -13.01 -5.13
CA ALA A 106 -9.66 -13.31 -6.41
C ALA A 106 -9.22 -14.65 -7.00
N GLY A 107 -8.11 -15.20 -6.50
CA GLY A 107 -7.54 -16.44 -6.98
C GLY A 107 -6.17 -16.71 -6.39
N PHE A 108 -5.36 -17.46 -7.13
CA PHE A 108 -4.00 -17.81 -6.73
C PHE A 108 -3.06 -17.71 -7.93
N VAL A 109 -1.79 -17.47 -7.64
CA VAL A 109 -0.70 -17.48 -8.62
C VAL A 109 0.46 -18.31 -8.11
N GLU A 110 1.24 -18.88 -9.03
CA GLU A 110 2.49 -19.56 -8.71
C GLU A 110 3.62 -18.53 -8.72
N VAL A 111 4.41 -18.49 -7.66
CA VAL A 111 5.59 -17.61 -7.53
C VAL A 111 6.84 -18.44 -7.26
N SER A 112 7.93 -18.11 -7.95
CA SER A 112 9.24 -18.76 -7.81
C SER A 112 10.27 -17.92 -7.04
N GLU A 113 9.92 -16.68 -6.73
CA GLU A 113 10.80 -15.74 -6.02
C GLU A 113 10.04 -15.13 -4.84
N ALA A 114 10.75 -14.84 -3.75
CA ALA A 114 10.20 -14.05 -2.68
C ALA A 114 9.89 -12.64 -3.23
N ARG A 115 8.64 -12.19 -3.10
CA ARG A 115 8.29 -10.82 -3.45
C ARG A 115 8.79 -9.88 -2.36
N SER A 116 9.48 -8.84 -2.78
CA SER A 116 9.77 -7.69 -1.96
C SER A 116 9.06 -6.49 -2.57
N ASP A 117 8.45 -5.65 -1.73
CA ASP A 117 7.86 -4.38 -2.13
C ASP A 117 8.93 -3.31 -2.38
N TRP A 118 10.18 -3.67 -2.15
CA TRP A 118 11.35 -2.84 -2.25
C TRP A 118 11.93 -2.89 -3.65
N ALA A 119 12.52 -1.78 -4.06
CA ALA A 119 13.27 -1.75 -5.32
C ALA A 119 14.31 -2.88 -5.32
N PRO A 120 14.43 -3.67 -6.39
CA PRO A 120 15.43 -4.71 -6.47
C PRO A 120 16.82 -4.12 -6.28
N ASP A 121 17.57 -4.61 -5.29
CA ASP A 121 19.00 -4.32 -5.19
C ASP A 121 19.75 -5.30 -6.09
N PRO A 122 20.44 -4.83 -7.14
CA PRO A 122 21.23 -5.70 -8.03
C PRO A 122 22.31 -6.51 -7.29
N ASN A 123 22.80 -5.98 -6.15
CA ASN A 123 23.82 -6.63 -5.33
C ASN A 123 23.23 -7.62 -4.32
N ASN A 124 21.92 -7.60 -4.13
CA ASN A 124 21.21 -8.48 -3.20
C ASN A 124 19.88 -8.97 -3.83
N PRO A 125 19.97 -9.85 -4.83
CA PRO A 125 18.79 -10.34 -5.53
C PRO A 125 17.85 -11.08 -4.57
N LEU A 126 16.56 -11.02 -4.85
CA LEU A 126 15.54 -11.73 -4.07
C LEU A 126 15.85 -13.23 -4.02
N PRO A 127 15.68 -13.87 -2.85
CA PRO A 127 15.85 -15.31 -2.74
C PRO A 127 14.90 -16.05 -3.68
N LYS A 128 15.44 -16.97 -4.46
CA LYS A 128 14.62 -17.91 -5.25
C LYS A 128 14.09 -19.00 -4.34
N LEU A 129 12.84 -19.33 -4.52
CA LEU A 129 12.23 -20.45 -3.82
C LEU A 129 12.71 -21.78 -4.45
N PRO A 130 12.92 -22.85 -3.66
CA PRO A 130 13.35 -24.15 -4.18
C PRO A 130 12.39 -24.75 -5.22
N LYS A 131 11.13 -24.40 -5.13
CA LYS A 131 10.05 -24.74 -6.07
C LYS A 131 9.02 -23.61 -6.07
N PRO A 132 8.24 -23.46 -7.15
CA PRO A 132 7.13 -22.53 -7.16
C PRO A 132 6.16 -22.79 -6.00
N VAL A 133 5.64 -21.71 -5.41
CA VAL A 133 4.67 -21.77 -4.32
C VAL A 133 3.41 -21.05 -4.77
N ARG A 134 2.27 -21.69 -4.55
CA ARG A 134 0.94 -21.14 -4.80
C ARG A 134 0.63 -20.10 -3.70
N VAL A 135 0.43 -18.86 -4.10
CA VAL A 135 0.10 -17.75 -3.18
C VAL A 135 -1.22 -17.09 -3.56
N PRO A 136 -1.97 -16.56 -2.60
CA PRO A 136 -3.20 -15.83 -2.90
C PRO A 136 -2.91 -14.59 -3.74
N HIS A 137 -3.79 -14.32 -4.71
CA HIS A 137 -3.76 -13.12 -5.53
C HIS A 137 -5.08 -12.37 -5.35
N GLY A 138 -4.99 -11.06 -5.16
CA GLY A 138 -6.12 -10.22 -4.80
C GLY A 138 -6.45 -9.16 -5.83
N VAL A 139 -7.66 -8.63 -5.70
CA VAL A 139 -8.11 -7.39 -6.32
C VAL A 139 -8.62 -6.45 -5.23
N THR A 140 -8.57 -5.15 -5.47
CA THR A 140 -9.02 -4.15 -4.52
C THR A 140 -10.16 -3.33 -5.12
N LEU A 141 -11.25 -3.24 -4.36
CA LEU A 141 -12.31 -2.27 -4.59
C LEU A 141 -11.96 -0.98 -3.86
N VAL A 142 -12.11 0.15 -4.55
CA VAL A 142 -11.99 1.48 -3.94
C VAL A 142 -13.29 2.22 -4.14
N GLY A 143 -13.83 2.80 -3.10
CA GLY A 143 -15.11 3.50 -3.07
C GLY A 143 -15.01 5.01 -2.91
N ARG A 144 -16.14 5.68 -3.02
CA ARG A 144 -16.28 7.10 -2.66
C ARG A 144 -15.98 7.31 -1.19
N LEU A 145 -15.54 8.50 -0.83
CA LEU A 145 -15.37 8.87 0.58
C LEU A 145 -16.68 8.63 1.36
N PHE A 146 -16.56 7.96 2.50
CA PHE A 146 -17.66 7.64 3.42
C PHE A 146 -18.73 6.69 2.84
N ASP A 147 -18.42 5.95 1.76
CA ASP A 147 -19.33 4.97 1.17
C ASP A 147 -18.81 3.52 1.30
N GLU A 148 -18.42 3.15 2.52
CA GLU A 148 -18.00 1.79 2.88
C GLU A 148 -19.10 0.76 2.59
N GLY A 149 -20.36 1.18 2.70
CA GLY A 149 -21.52 0.33 2.46
C GLY A 149 -21.59 -0.18 1.01
N THR A 150 -21.28 0.65 0.03
CA THR A 150 -21.24 0.25 -1.38
C THR A 150 -20.05 -0.68 -1.65
N VAL A 151 -18.89 -0.35 -1.07
CA VAL A 151 -17.69 -1.20 -1.15
C VAL A 151 -17.97 -2.58 -0.57
N GLY A 152 -18.59 -2.66 0.62
CA GLY A 152 -18.92 -3.90 1.28
C GLY A 152 -19.93 -4.77 0.49
N ARG A 153 -21.00 -4.17 -0.04
CA ARG A 153 -21.98 -4.90 -0.87
C ARG A 153 -21.35 -5.47 -2.15
N ALA A 154 -20.54 -4.69 -2.85
CA ALA A 154 -19.82 -5.15 -4.03
C ALA A 154 -18.80 -6.24 -3.69
N GLY A 155 -18.08 -6.09 -2.58
CA GLY A 155 -17.14 -7.09 -2.09
C GLY A 155 -17.81 -8.42 -1.79
N MET A 156 -18.94 -8.43 -1.10
CA MET A 156 -19.72 -9.66 -0.84
C MET A 156 -20.19 -10.33 -2.14
N ALA A 157 -20.54 -9.57 -3.15
CA ALA A 157 -20.94 -10.12 -4.45
C ALA A 157 -19.75 -10.77 -5.16
N LEU A 158 -18.60 -10.08 -5.20
CA LEU A 158 -17.38 -10.59 -5.83
C LEU A 158 -16.82 -11.81 -5.10
N GLU A 159 -16.85 -11.84 -3.76
CA GLU A 159 -16.40 -12.99 -2.98
C GLU A 159 -17.19 -14.27 -3.35
N ARG A 160 -18.50 -14.15 -3.56
CA ARG A 160 -19.34 -15.27 -4.03
C ARG A 160 -18.96 -15.72 -5.45
N ILE A 161 -18.62 -14.79 -6.33
CA ILE A 161 -18.23 -15.07 -7.73
C ILE A 161 -16.87 -15.76 -7.75
N PHE A 162 -15.89 -15.23 -7.02
CA PHE A 162 -14.53 -15.79 -6.96
C PHE A 162 -14.52 -17.17 -6.28
N ASN A 163 -15.36 -17.35 -5.28
CA ASN A 163 -15.54 -18.61 -4.56
C ASN A 163 -14.25 -19.29 -4.08
N VAL A 164 -13.27 -18.51 -3.65
CA VAL A 164 -11.96 -18.97 -3.16
C VAL A 164 -11.71 -18.66 -1.68
N ALA A 165 -12.67 -18.00 -1.01
CA ALA A 165 -12.54 -17.58 0.38
C ALA A 165 -12.39 -18.78 1.37
N HIS A 166 -12.94 -19.93 1.01
CA HIS A 166 -12.90 -21.16 1.82
C HIS A 166 -11.55 -21.89 1.77
N GLU A 167 -10.71 -21.63 0.76
CA GLU A 167 -9.42 -22.30 0.65
C GLU A 167 -8.48 -21.85 1.78
N ARG A 168 -7.79 -22.79 2.40
CA ARG A 168 -6.83 -22.57 3.48
C ARG A 168 -5.43 -22.96 3.05
N PRO A 169 -4.36 -22.36 3.61
CA PRO A 169 -3.00 -22.86 3.41
C PRO A 169 -2.89 -24.31 3.90
N PRO A 170 -2.01 -25.12 3.31
CA PRO A 170 -1.75 -26.47 3.79
C PRO A 170 -1.37 -26.48 5.29
N GLY A 171 -2.02 -27.38 6.06
CA GLY A 171 -1.78 -27.48 7.51
C GLY A 171 -2.65 -26.58 8.39
N PHE A 172 -3.54 -25.76 7.80
CA PHE A 172 -4.54 -24.98 8.55
C PHE A 172 -5.94 -25.55 8.30
N VAL A 173 -6.65 -25.84 9.37
CA VAL A 173 -8.02 -26.36 9.38
C VAL A 173 -9.02 -25.22 9.50
#